data_489b0b4f7d2623b15c591f0b6628cbae
#
_entry.id   489b0b4f7d2623b15c591f0b6628cbae
#
_cell.length_a   1.000
_cell.length_b   1.000
_cell.length_c   1.000
_cell.angle_alpha   90.00
_cell.angle_beta   90.00
_cell.angle_gamma   90.00
#
_symmetry.space_group_name_H-M   'P 1'
#
loop_
_entity.id
_entity.type
_entity.pdbx_description
1 polymer ?
#
loop_
_entity_poly.entity_id
_entity_poly.type
_entity_poly.pdbx_seq_one_letter_code
_entity_poly.pdbx_strand_id
1 'polypeptide(L)'
;MAKKTNKYAGYQAVEDVMGVGAYVGLGRPVDLNDNNTRMAIVGSIISMAAVTAWQIMKNVEVWDAAFTGVGAALGFLFSYMIAQELDPDRKFGGIIGGVLTMAATAYLGEGNIMVVLWLMFVLRMLNRTSGSRHKIGDNVIIIGISAWLGHDGYWLYPLITASAYAI
;
A
#
# COMPACT_ATOMS: atom_id res chain seq x y z
N MET A 1 -19.31 -29.59 18.03
CA MET A 1 -18.13 -29.08 17.30
C MET A 1 -18.61 -28.11 16.24
N ALA A 2 -18.45 -26.79 16.45
CA ALA A 2 -18.84 -25.80 15.46
C ALA A 2 -17.81 -25.77 14.32
N LYS A 3 -18.24 -26.04 13.09
CA LYS A 3 -17.44 -25.98 11.87
C LYS A 3 -16.98 -24.52 11.69
N LYS A 4 -15.70 -24.21 11.92
CA LYS A 4 -15.12 -22.91 11.58
C LYS A 4 -15.31 -22.72 10.08
N THR A 5 -16.31 -21.94 9.70
CA THR A 5 -16.49 -21.49 8.30
C THR A 5 -15.26 -20.65 7.94
N ASN A 6 -14.49 -21.13 6.96
CA ASN A 6 -13.33 -20.39 6.46
C ASN A 6 -13.85 -19.11 5.80
N LYS A 7 -13.68 -17.97 6.49
CA LYS A 7 -14.12 -16.64 6.06
C LYS A 7 -13.57 -16.25 4.67
N TYR A 8 -12.53 -16.93 4.22
CA TYR A 8 -11.82 -16.63 2.96
C TYR A 8 -12.14 -17.63 1.83
N ALA A 9 -13.01 -18.63 2.05
CA ALA A 9 -13.33 -19.63 1.03
C ALA A 9 -13.99 -19.03 -0.22
N GLY A 10 -14.78 -17.94 -0.04
CA GLY A 10 -15.38 -17.22 -1.16
C GLY A 10 -14.36 -16.43 -2.00
N TYR A 11 -13.31 -15.92 -1.39
CA TYR A 11 -12.26 -15.17 -2.08
C TYR A 11 -11.36 -16.09 -2.90
N GLN A 12 -11.03 -17.28 -2.39
CA GLN A 12 -10.28 -18.29 -3.14
C GLN A 12 -11.01 -18.73 -4.39
N ALA A 13 -12.33 -18.89 -4.32
CA ALA A 13 -13.14 -19.25 -5.47
C ALA A 13 -13.19 -18.17 -6.56
N VAL A 14 -13.16 -16.88 -6.20
CA VAL A 14 -13.13 -15.76 -7.16
C VAL A 14 -11.74 -15.60 -7.79
N GLU A 15 -10.67 -15.80 -7.02
CA GLU A 15 -9.30 -15.81 -7.52
C GLU A 15 -9.06 -16.92 -8.55
N ASP A 16 -9.61 -18.10 -8.30
CA ASP A 16 -9.51 -19.24 -9.21
C ASP A 16 -10.25 -19.00 -10.53
N VAL A 17 -11.36 -18.27 -10.51
CA VAL A 17 -12.16 -17.96 -11.71
C VAL A 17 -11.48 -16.91 -12.59
N MET A 18 -10.76 -15.92 -12.00
CA MET A 18 -10.10 -14.87 -12.78
C MET A 18 -8.66 -15.21 -13.20
N GLY A 19 -8.10 -16.31 -12.75
CA GLY A 19 -6.72 -16.72 -13.08
C GLY A 19 -5.60 -15.82 -12.55
N VAL A 20 -5.92 -14.65 -12.03
CA VAL A 20 -4.95 -13.70 -11.48
C VAL A 20 -4.33 -14.22 -10.19
N GLY A 21 -5.10 -14.88 -9.36
CA GLY A 21 -4.65 -15.55 -8.14
C GLY A 21 -3.63 -16.67 -8.38
N ALA A 22 -3.48 -17.15 -9.61
CA ALA A 22 -2.43 -18.09 -9.97
C ALA A 22 -1.03 -17.46 -9.97
N TYR A 23 -0.95 -16.15 -10.27
CA TYR A 23 0.33 -15.45 -10.47
C TYR A 23 0.69 -14.46 -9.37
N VAL A 24 -0.31 -13.95 -8.63
CA VAL A 24 -0.13 -12.94 -7.57
C VAL A 24 -0.64 -13.48 -6.23
N GLY A 25 0.20 -13.50 -5.21
CA GLY A 25 -0.12 -14.00 -3.87
C GLY A 25 -0.09 -12.92 -2.78
N LEU A 26 0.63 -11.82 -3.00
CA LEU A 26 0.74 -10.73 -2.03
C LEU A 26 -0.43 -9.73 -2.07
N GLY A 27 -1.29 -9.82 -3.09
CA GLY A 27 -2.51 -9.03 -3.17
C GLY A 27 -3.52 -9.46 -2.09
N ARG A 28 -4.07 -8.49 -1.33
CA ARG A 28 -5.23 -8.73 -0.49
C ARG A 28 -6.49 -8.29 -1.22
N PRO A 29 -7.54 -9.11 -1.26
CA PRO A 29 -8.83 -8.66 -1.78
C PRO A 29 -9.35 -7.50 -0.93
N VAL A 30 -9.92 -6.49 -1.60
CA VAL A 30 -10.52 -5.34 -0.93
C VAL A 30 -11.90 -5.76 -0.39
N ASP A 31 -11.99 -6.01 0.91
CA ASP A 31 -13.26 -6.30 1.58
C ASP A 31 -13.84 -5.02 2.18
N LEU A 32 -14.84 -4.47 1.50
CA LEU A 32 -15.54 -3.26 1.97
C LEU A 32 -16.37 -3.49 3.24
N ASN A 33 -16.55 -4.72 3.69
CA ASN A 33 -17.19 -5.01 4.98
C ASN A 33 -16.20 -4.95 6.15
N ASP A 34 -14.89 -4.99 5.87
CA ASP A 34 -13.88 -4.81 6.90
C ASP A 34 -13.74 -3.33 7.28
N ASN A 35 -13.85 -3.06 8.58
CA ASN A 35 -13.74 -1.70 9.10
C ASN A 35 -12.37 -1.06 8.82
N ASN A 36 -11.29 -1.85 8.80
CA ASN A 36 -9.96 -1.33 8.51
C ASN A 36 -9.86 -0.87 7.06
N THR A 37 -10.42 -1.64 6.13
CA THR A 37 -10.50 -1.27 4.71
C THR A 37 -11.33 0.00 4.51
N ARG A 38 -12.47 0.11 5.19
CA ARG A 38 -13.29 1.33 5.14
C ARG A 38 -12.54 2.54 5.66
N MET A 39 -11.85 2.43 6.81
CA MET A 39 -11.07 3.52 7.39
C MET A 39 -9.93 3.96 6.46
N ALA A 40 -9.25 3.02 5.81
CA ALA A 40 -8.21 3.32 4.84
C ALA A 40 -8.76 4.11 3.63
N ILE A 41 -9.88 3.67 3.06
CA ILE A 41 -10.51 4.32 1.90
C ILE A 41 -11.05 5.71 2.28
N VAL A 42 -11.79 5.82 3.37
CA VAL A 42 -12.35 7.10 3.84
C VAL A 42 -11.22 8.07 4.17
N GLY A 43 -10.18 7.62 4.86
CA GLY A 43 -9.00 8.42 5.17
C GLY A 43 -8.27 8.91 3.92
N SER A 44 -8.17 8.09 2.90
CA SER A 44 -7.57 8.46 1.61
C SER A 44 -8.39 9.54 0.89
N ILE A 45 -9.71 9.42 0.87
CA ILE A 45 -10.59 10.43 0.25
C ILE A 45 -10.50 11.76 1.01
N ILE A 46 -10.51 11.72 2.35
CA ILE A 46 -10.34 12.91 3.18
C ILE A 46 -8.97 13.55 2.94
N SER A 47 -7.92 12.75 2.87
CA SER A 47 -6.55 13.21 2.58
C SER A 47 -6.46 13.90 1.22
N MET A 48 -7.06 13.32 0.18
CA MET A 48 -7.16 13.94 -1.15
C MET A 48 -7.82 15.31 -1.07
N ALA A 49 -9.01 15.39 -0.51
CA ALA A 49 -9.77 16.64 -0.43
C ALA A 49 -9.03 17.72 0.39
N ALA A 50 -8.48 17.34 1.54
CA ALA A 50 -7.78 18.26 2.42
C ALA A 50 -6.50 18.84 1.79
N VAL A 51 -5.68 17.97 1.16
CA VAL A 51 -4.43 18.41 0.53
C VAL A 51 -4.70 19.22 -0.73
N THR A 52 -5.66 18.82 -1.58
CA THR A 52 -6.08 19.61 -2.73
C THR A 52 -6.55 21.00 -2.31
N ALA A 53 -7.44 21.10 -1.32
CA ALA A 53 -7.92 22.37 -0.81
C ALA A 53 -6.78 23.23 -0.25
N TRP A 54 -5.86 22.62 0.50
CA TRP A 54 -4.67 23.31 1.03
C TRP A 54 -3.78 23.88 -0.06
N GLN A 55 -3.53 23.14 -1.13
CA GLN A 55 -2.71 23.60 -2.26
C GLN A 55 -3.39 24.74 -3.03
N ILE A 56 -4.71 24.65 -3.24
CA ILE A 56 -5.48 25.74 -3.86
C ILE A 56 -5.42 27.02 -3.01
N MET A 57 -5.50 26.92 -1.69
CA MET A 57 -5.34 28.05 -0.77
C MET A 57 -3.95 28.70 -0.86
N LYS A 58 -2.94 27.93 -1.26
CA LYS A 58 -1.58 28.42 -1.55
C LYS A 58 -1.41 28.98 -2.97
N ASN A 59 -2.49 29.15 -3.72
CA ASN A 59 -2.49 29.60 -5.11
C ASN A 59 -1.77 28.67 -6.09
N VAL A 60 -1.70 27.36 -5.79
CA VAL A 60 -1.24 26.35 -6.74
C VAL A 60 -2.30 26.14 -7.78
N GLU A 61 -1.91 25.90 -9.03
CA GLU A 61 -2.84 25.61 -10.11
C GLU A 61 -3.72 24.41 -9.78
N VAL A 62 -5.00 24.45 -10.18
CA VAL A 62 -6.01 23.45 -9.79
C VAL A 62 -5.60 22.03 -10.19
N TRP A 63 -4.98 21.86 -11.35
CA TRP A 63 -4.52 20.55 -11.83
C TRP A 63 -3.37 20.01 -10.98
N ASP A 64 -2.37 20.83 -10.68
CA ASP A 64 -1.23 20.45 -9.83
C ASP A 64 -1.69 20.16 -8.40
N ALA A 65 -2.61 20.96 -7.87
CA ALA A 65 -3.24 20.73 -6.58
C ALA A 65 -4.00 19.41 -6.54
N ALA A 66 -4.73 19.06 -7.62
CA ALA A 66 -5.46 17.81 -7.72
C ALA A 66 -4.50 16.60 -7.79
N PHE A 67 -3.41 16.67 -8.56
CA PHE A 67 -2.39 15.63 -8.62
C PHE A 67 -1.72 15.42 -7.25
N THR A 68 -1.33 16.50 -6.57
CA THR A 68 -0.79 16.42 -5.19
C THR A 68 -1.80 15.80 -4.23
N GLY A 69 -3.09 16.11 -4.39
CA GLY A 69 -4.16 15.48 -3.61
C GLY A 69 -4.29 13.98 -3.85
N VAL A 70 -4.19 13.53 -5.12
CA VAL A 70 -4.15 12.10 -5.46
C VAL A 70 -2.91 11.43 -4.85
N GLY A 71 -1.75 12.06 -4.92
CA GLY A 71 -0.53 11.61 -4.27
C GLY A 71 -0.70 11.42 -2.76
N ALA A 72 -1.35 12.39 -2.11
CA ALA A 72 -1.67 12.31 -0.68
C ALA A 72 -2.63 11.16 -0.35
N ALA A 73 -3.64 10.91 -1.19
CA ALA A 73 -4.57 9.80 -1.01
C ALA A 73 -3.87 8.45 -1.09
N LEU A 74 -3.04 8.25 -2.10
CA LEU A 74 -2.25 7.02 -2.27
C LEU A 74 -1.22 6.87 -1.15
N GLY A 75 -0.56 7.95 -0.77
CA GLY A 75 0.38 7.97 0.35
C GLY A 75 -0.29 7.58 1.66
N PHE A 76 -1.48 8.14 1.95
CA PHE A 76 -2.29 7.75 3.11
C PHE A 76 -2.62 6.26 3.08
N LEU A 77 -3.15 5.77 1.95
CA LEU A 77 -3.58 4.38 1.78
C LEU A 77 -2.42 3.42 2.02
N PHE A 78 -1.29 3.63 1.36
CA PHE A 78 -0.14 2.73 1.49
C PHE A 78 0.49 2.80 2.88
N SER A 79 0.61 3.99 3.49
CA SER A 79 1.13 4.13 4.85
C SER A 79 0.23 3.47 5.88
N TYR A 80 -1.10 3.58 5.69
CA TYR A 80 -2.08 2.86 6.50
C TYR A 80 -1.88 1.34 6.38
N MET A 81 -1.73 0.83 5.15
CA MET A 81 -1.51 -0.60 4.90
C MET A 81 -0.18 -1.09 5.49
N ILE A 82 0.90 -0.32 5.34
CA ILE A 82 2.21 -0.64 5.93
C ILE A 82 2.10 -0.73 7.46
N ALA A 83 1.45 0.23 8.11
CA ALA A 83 1.27 0.20 9.55
C ALA A 83 0.47 -1.01 10.02
N GLN A 84 -0.54 -1.45 9.26
CA GLN A 84 -1.29 -2.67 9.54
C GLN A 84 -0.48 -3.95 9.31
N GLU A 85 0.50 -3.93 8.40
CA GLU A 85 1.42 -5.07 8.21
C GLU A 85 2.45 -5.17 9.35
N LEU A 86 2.84 -4.04 9.94
CA LEU A 86 3.80 -4.00 11.05
C LEU A 86 3.16 -4.35 12.40
N ASP A 87 1.96 -3.86 12.65
CA ASP A 87 1.23 -4.10 13.90
C ASP A 87 -0.29 -4.22 13.62
N PRO A 88 -0.76 -5.43 13.30
CA PRO A 88 -2.17 -5.68 12.95
C PRO A 88 -3.12 -5.48 14.13
N ASP A 89 -2.63 -5.55 15.37
CA ASP A 89 -3.45 -5.42 16.57
C ASP A 89 -3.76 -3.97 16.93
N ARG A 90 -2.93 -3.04 16.47
CA ARG A 90 -3.08 -1.59 16.73
C ARG A 90 -3.75 -0.85 15.59
N LYS A 91 -5.08 -0.78 15.63
CA LYS A 91 -5.89 -0.08 14.62
C LYS A 91 -5.50 1.40 14.42
N PHE A 92 -5.05 2.08 15.46
CA PHE A 92 -4.66 3.49 15.39
C PHE A 92 -3.32 3.73 14.68
N GLY A 93 -2.43 2.74 14.60
CA GLY A 93 -1.16 2.86 13.90
C GLY A 93 -1.30 3.26 12.44
N GLY A 94 -2.28 2.65 11.75
CA GLY A 94 -2.58 2.98 10.36
C GLY A 94 -3.06 4.42 10.17
N ILE A 95 -3.93 4.91 11.05
CA ILE A 95 -4.43 6.30 11.00
C ILE A 95 -3.28 7.28 11.23
N ILE A 96 -2.45 7.04 12.23
CA ILE A 96 -1.30 7.90 12.54
C ILE A 96 -0.34 7.96 11.34
N GLY A 97 0.03 6.80 10.77
CA GLY A 97 0.89 6.74 9.60
C GLY A 97 0.30 7.48 8.39
N GLY A 98 -1.00 7.29 8.12
CA GLY A 98 -1.70 7.99 7.06
C GLY A 98 -1.75 9.51 7.26
N VAL A 99 -2.06 9.98 8.47
CA VAL A 99 -2.11 11.42 8.79
C VAL A 99 -0.72 12.06 8.68
N LEU A 100 0.33 11.39 9.15
CA LEU A 100 1.70 11.88 9.00
C LEU A 100 2.10 12.00 7.53
N THR A 101 1.74 11.01 6.70
CA THR A 101 2.01 11.05 5.25
C THR A 101 1.21 12.17 4.58
N MET A 102 -0.06 12.36 4.94
CA MET A 102 -0.88 13.46 4.45
C MET A 102 -0.24 14.81 4.78
N ALA A 103 0.18 15.02 6.03
CA ALA A 103 0.86 16.25 6.45
C ALA A 103 2.19 16.44 5.70
N ALA A 104 3.01 15.40 5.57
CA ALA A 104 4.25 15.46 4.81
C ALA A 104 4.00 15.87 3.35
N THR A 105 3.01 15.27 2.67
CA THR A 105 2.66 15.63 1.29
C THR A 105 2.17 17.07 1.18
N ALA A 106 1.38 17.55 2.13
CA ALA A 106 0.88 18.93 2.15
C ALA A 106 1.98 19.99 2.26
N TYR A 107 3.05 19.70 3.02
CA TYR A 107 4.13 20.67 3.31
C TYR A 107 5.37 20.48 2.44
N LEU A 108 5.75 19.24 2.13
CA LEU A 108 6.99 18.90 1.43
C LEU A 108 6.76 18.62 -0.07
N GLY A 109 5.50 18.46 -0.47
CA GLY A 109 5.13 18.03 -1.81
C GLY A 109 5.05 16.51 -1.94
N GLU A 110 4.90 16.04 -3.18
CA GLU A 110 4.71 14.62 -3.45
C GLU A 110 5.97 13.80 -3.15
N GLY A 111 5.81 12.80 -2.28
CA GLY A 111 6.81 11.76 -2.11
C GLY A 111 6.81 10.78 -3.29
N ASN A 112 7.89 10.05 -3.44
CA ASN A 112 7.96 8.99 -4.45
C ASN A 112 7.06 7.82 -4.05
N ILE A 113 5.86 7.75 -4.63
CA ILE A 113 4.85 6.71 -4.37
C ILE A 113 5.40 5.31 -4.66
N MET A 114 6.31 5.17 -5.64
CA MET A 114 6.94 3.90 -5.97
C MET A 114 7.79 3.35 -4.83
N VAL A 115 8.43 4.22 -4.04
CA VAL A 115 9.16 3.82 -2.83
C VAL A 115 8.21 3.26 -1.77
N VAL A 116 7.09 3.91 -1.55
CA VAL A 116 6.10 3.47 -0.56
C VAL A 116 5.47 2.15 -0.98
N LEU A 117 5.12 2.02 -2.26
CA LEU A 117 4.60 0.79 -2.85
C LEU A 117 5.60 -0.36 -2.76
N TRP A 118 6.85 -0.12 -3.12
CA TRP A 118 7.94 -1.08 -2.99
C TRP A 118 8.11 -1.54 -1.54
N LEU A 119 8.14 -0.61 -0.59
CA LEU A 119 8.27 -0.93 0.82
C LEU A 119 7.11 -1.79 1.33
N MET A 120 5.88 -1.49 0.91
CA MET A 120 4.70 -2.29 1.25
C MET A 120 4.85 -3.74 0.77
N PHE A 121 5.29 -3.95 -0.47
CA PHE A 121 5.47 -5.31 -1.01
C PHE A 121 6.60 -6.06 -0.34
N VAL A 122 7.73 -5.40 -0.06
CA VAL A 122 8.86 -6.01 0.66
C VAL A 122 8.45 -6.42 2.07
N LEU A 123 7.72 -5.57 2.80
CA LEU A 123 7.23 -5.90 4.13
C LEU A 123 6.22 -7.06 4.11
N ARG A 124 5.32 -7.10 3.15
CA ARG A 124 4.38 -8.23 2.99
C ARG A 124 5.10 -9.55 2.71
N MET A 125 6.14 -9.49 1.89
CA MET A 125 6.96 -10.68 1.60
C MET A 125 7.67 -11.17 2.87
N LEU A 126 8.25 -10.28 3.66
CA LEU A 126 8.97 -10.62 4.89
C LEU A 126 8.03 -11.14 5.98
N ASN A 127 6.93 -10.43 6.23
CA ASN A 127 6.01 -10.74 7.32
C ASN A 127 5.05 -11.89 6.98
N ARG A 128 4.94 -12.30 5.70
CA ARG A 128 3.99 -13.32 5.21
C ARG A 128 2.56 -13.09 5.69
N THR A 129 2.18 -11.84 5.89
CA THR A 129 0.89 -11.43 6.47
C THR A 129 -0.31 -11.76 5.58
N SER A 130 -0.10 -11.95 4.27
CA SER A 130 -1.12 -12.40 3.33
C SER A 130 -1.50 -13.88 3.50
N GLY A 131 -0.74 -14.65 4.30
CA GLY A 131 -0.98 -16.08 4.56
C GLY A 131 -0.66 -17.00 3.36
N SER A 132 -0.41 -16.45 2.18
CA SER A 132 0.04 -17.19 1.00
C SER A 132 1.52 -16.94 0.72
N ARG A 133 2.16 -17.91 0.10
CA ARG A 133 3.55 -17.75 -0.38
C ARG A 133 3.55 -16.78 -1.56
N HIS A 134 4.62 -15.96 -1.66
CA HIS A 134 4.84 -15.12 -2.84
C HIS A 134 4.90 -15.99 -4.11
N LYS A 135 4.28 -15.49 -5.16
CA LYS A 135 4.19 -16.16 -6.46
C LYS A 135 5.11 -15.46 -7.46
N ILE A 136 5.23 -16.05 -8.66
CA ILE A 136 6.12 -15.53 -9.71
C ILE A 136 5.80 -14.07 -10.06
N GLY A 137 4.51 -13.71 -10.14
CA GLY A 137 4.10 -12.34 -10.44
C GLY A 137 4.50 -11.33 -9.37
N ASP A 138 4.41 -11.71 -8.09
CA ASP A 138 4.86 -10.87 -6.98
C ASP A 138 6.36 -10.58 -7.08
N ASN A 139 7.15 -11.63 -7.40
CA ASN A 139 8.60 -11.48 -7.58
C ASN A 139 8.93 -10.55 -8.73
N VAL A 140 8.24 -10.68 -9.86
CA VAL A 140 8.43 -9.79 -11.03
C VAL A 140 8.12 -8.34 -10.66
N ILE A 141 7.04 -8.08 -9.93
CA ILE A 141 6.66 -6.74 -9.49
C ILE A 141 7.71 -6.16 -8.55
N ILE A 142 8.11 -6.90 -7.50
CA ILE A 142 9.06 -6.43 -6.49
C ILE A 142 10.43 -6.16 -7.12
N ILE A 143 10.93 -7.08 -7.93
CA ILE A 143 12.22 -6.92 -8.62
C ILE A 143 12.15 -5.79 -9.63
N GLY A 144 11.05 -5.68 -10.39
CA GLY A 144 10.87 -4.62 -11.38
C GLY A 144 10.86 -3.23 -10.75
N ILE A 145 10.09 -3.01 -9.66
CA ILE A 145 10.07 -1.73 -8.95
C ILE A 145 11.42 -1.45 -8.32
N SER A 146 12.05 -2.46 -7.73
CA SER A 146 13.36 -2.33 -7.10
C SER A 146 14.46 -1.94 -8.11
N ALA A 147 14.47 -2.56 -9.30
CA ALA A 147 15.38 -2.23 -10.38
C ALA A 147 15.14 -0.82 -10.93
N TRP A 148 13.86 -0.44 -11.08
CA TRP A 148 13.48 0.91 -11.48
C TRP A 148 14.00 1.96 -10.51
N LEU A 149 13.77 1.78 -9.20
CA LEU A 149 14.27 2.69 -8.16
C LEU A 149 15.80 2.69 -8.09
N GLY A 150 16.43 1.57 -8.38
CA GLY A 150 17.91 1.44 -8.41
C GLY A 150 18.56 2.10 -9.62
N HIS A 151 17.84 2.25 -10.73
CA HIS A 151 18.34 2.88 -11.96
C HIS A 151 18.75 4.34 -11.74
N ASP A 152 18.04 5.07 -10.88
CA ASP A 152 18.33 6.46 -10.54
C ASP A 152 19.52 6.64 -9.57
N GLY A 153 20.32 5.59 -9.38
CA GLY A 153 21.52 5.61 -8.52
C GLY A 153 21.26 5.20 -7.06
N TYR A 154 20.02 4.88 -6.71
CA TYR A 154 19.68 4.45 -5.36
C TYR A 154 19.81 2.93 -5.18
N TRP A 155 21.02 2.41 -5.26
CA TRP A 155 21.36 0.99 -5.16
C TRP A 155 20.89 0.30 -3.87
N LEU A 156 20.50 1.04 -2.86
CA LEU A 156 19.95 0.51 -1.61
C LEU A 156 18.65 -0.28 -1.81
N TYR A 157 17.78 0.12 -2.75
CA TYR A 157 16.52 -0.59 -3.00
C TYR A 157 16.74 -2.02 -3.51
N PRO A 158 17.56 -2.26 -4.56
CA PRO A 158 17.91 -3.61 -4.96
C PRO A 158 18.61 -4.42 -3.87
N LEU A 159 19.49 -3.80 -3.07
CA LEU A 159 20.19 -4.47 -1.98
C LEU A 159 19.23 -4.95 -0.89
N ILE A 160 18.30 -4.09 -0.44
CA ILE A 160 17.28 -4.44 0.56
C ILE A 160 16.39 -5.55 0.00
N THR A 161 15.96 -5.46 -1.27
CA THR A 161 15.18 -6.49 -1.91
C THR A 161 15.92 -7.83 -1.95
N ALA A 162 17.16 -7.85 -2.36
CA ALA A 162 17.99 -9.06 -2.36
C ALA A 162 18.15 -9.66 -0.96
N SER A 163 18.35 -8.81 0.05
CA SER A 163 18.42 -9.24 1.45
C SER A 163 17.11 -9.86 1.94
N ALA A 164 15.98 -9.28 1.54
CA ALA A 164 14.65 -9.79 1.89
C ALA A 164 14.35 -11.17 1.26
N TYR A 165 14.92 -11.47 0.09
CA TYR A 165 14.83 -12.81 -0.53
C TYR A 165 15.78 -13.84 0.10
N ALA A 166 16.82 -13.40 0.80
CA ALA A 166 17.78 -14.28 1.45
C ALA A 166 17.33 -14.80 2.83
N ILE A 167 16.25 -14.23 3.39
CA ILE A 167 15.65 -14.61 4.69
C ILE A 167 14.51 -15.61 4.46
#